data_244b21941f1796e84e9105599dc027a8
#
_entry.id   244b21941f1796e84e9105599dc027a8
#
_cell.length_a   1.000
_cell.length_b   1.000
_cell.length_c   1.000
_cell.angle_alpha   90.00
_cell.angle_beta   90.00
_cell.angle_gamma   90.00
#
_symmetry.space_group_name_H-M   'P 1'
#
loop_
_entity.id
_entity.type
_entity.pdbx_description
1 polymer ?
#
loop_
_entity_poly.entity_id
_entity_poly.type
_entity_poly.pdbx_seq_one_letter_code
_entity_poly.pdbx_strand_id
1 'polypeptide(L)'
;IALAHHGSISREIRYDIEARLKSGQIPAVIATASLELGIDIGSIDLVIQLESPKTVSAALQRVGRSGHLLKATSKGRIIPLYQSDLDDAVAITKCMLAGDIEETHIPENCLDVLSQQIVAEVALQEWPRLALYNLFKQSYCYRHLNENTFNRVVEMLAGQYADLDLRALLPRITWDKVND
;
A
#
# COMPACT_ATOMS: atom_id res chain seq x y z
N ILE A 1 1.55 5.58 31.23
CA ILE A 1 0.69 6.40 30.36
C ILE A 1 0.92 5.90 28.93
N ALA A 2 -0.15 5.60 28.18
CA ALA A 2 -0.07 5.28 26.77
C ALA A 2 -0.13 6.56 25.93
N LEU A 3 0.59 6.58 24.81
CA LEU A 3 0.55 7.67 23.84
C LEU A 3 -0.17 7.22 22.56
N ALA A 4 -0.81 8.16 21.86
CA ALA A 4 -1.50 7.87 20.61
C ALA A 4 -0.55 8.02 19.40
N HIS A 5 -0.64 7.09 18.45
CA HIS A 5 0.13 7.10 17.22
C HIS A 5 -0.79 6.87 16.01
N HIS A 6 -1.03 7.91 15.20
CA HIS A 6 -1.91 7.84 14.03
C HIS A 6 -1.47 8.84 12.94
N GLY A 7 -2.01 8.67 11.73
CA GLY A 7 -1.61 9.45 10.56
C GLY A 7 -1.82 10.97 10.66
N SER A 8 -2.73 11.44 11.52
CA SER A 8 -3.00 12.89 11.70
C SER A 8 -2.04 13.59 12.65
N ILE A 9 -1.13 12.86 13.31
CA ILE A 9 -0.08 13.45 14.15
C ILE A 9 1.12 13.81 13.27
N SER A 10 1.83 14.90 13.61
CA SER A 10 3.02 15.32 12.86
C SER A 10 4.09 14.22 12.84
N ARG A 11 4.93 14.26 11.80
CA ARG A 11 5.98 13.26 11.60
C ARG A 11 6.97 13.24 12.76
N GLU A 12 7.33 14.41 13.29
CA GLU A 12 8.28 14.57 14.40
C GLU A 12 7.76 13.91 15.68
N ILE A 13 6.46 14.13 16.01
CA ILE A 13 5.83 13.51 17.19
C ILE A 13 5.76 12.00 17.04
N ARG A 14 5.48 11.48 15.83
CA ARG A 14 5.47 10.03 15.60
C ARG A 14 6.83 9.43 15.85
N TYR A 15 7.91 10.03 15.31
CA TYR A 15 9.27 9.54 15.55
C TYR A 15 9.68 9.60 17.02
N ASP A 16 9.28 10.64 17.78
CA ASP A 16 9.53 10.70 19.22
C ASP A 16 8.84 9.53 19.96
N ILE A 17 7.56 9.28 19.63
CA ILE A 17 6.81 8.17 20.23
C ILE A 17 7.45 6.82 19.92
N GLU A 18 7.84 6.59 18.66
CA GLU A 18 8.50 5.36 18.21
C GLU A 18 9.84 5.16 18.95
N ALA A 19 10.66 6.20 19.06
CA ALA A 19 11.94 6.14 19.77
C ALA A 19 11.75 5.85 21.27
N ARG A 20 10.76 6.46 21.90
CA ARG A 20 10.43 6.25 23.33
C ARG A 20 9.85 4.86 23.59
N LEU A 21 9.05 4.33 22.68
CA LEU A 21 8.55 2.96 22.73
C LEU A 21 9.72 1.98 22.61
N LYS A 22 10.58 2.16 21.61
CA LYS A 22 11.75 1.33 21.35
C LYS A 22 12.75 1.31 22.52
N SER A 23 12.92 2.44 23.19
CA SER A 23 13.80 2.56 24.38
C SER A 23 13.16 2.12 25.69
N GLY A 24 11.89 1.69 25.66
CA GLY A 24 11.15 1.28 26.86
C GLY A 24 10.74 2.43 27.79
N GLN A 25 10.85 3.69 27.33
CA GLN A 25 10.45 4.86 28.12
C GLN A 25 8.93 4.98 28.29
N ILE A 26 8.17 4.40 27.36
CA ILE A 26 6.71 4.30 27.46
C ILE A 26 6.30 2.82 27.39
N PRO A 27 5.37 2.39 28.25
CA PRO A 27 4.98 0.99 28.34
C PRO A 27 3.98 0.57 27.26
N ALA A 28 3.28 1.52 26.62
CA ALA A 28 2.25 1.22 25.65
C ALA A 28 2.02 2.38 24.68
N VAL A 29 1.57 2.03 23.48
CA VAL A 29 1.11 2.97 22.45
C VAL A 29 -0.25 2.52 21.94
N ILE A 30 -1.16 3.46 21.74
CA ILE A 30 -2.45 3.25 21.09
C ILE A 30 -2.28 3.69 19.64
N ALA A 31 -2.36 2.75 18.70
CA ALA A 31 -2.12 3.02 17.31
C ALA A 31 -3.30 2.60 16.41
N THR A 32 -3.47 3.29 15.30
CA THR A 32 -4.24 2.82 14.16
C THR A 32 -3.35 1.90 13.31
N ALA A 33 -3.68 1.66 12.03
CA ALA A 33 -2.81 0.93 11.10
C ALA A 33 -1.40 1.55 10.90
N SER A 34 -1.12 2.71 11.51
CA SER A 34 0.15 3.42 11.37
C SER A 34 1.40 2.68 11.85
N LEU A 35 1.23 1.66 12.70
CA LEU A 35 2.30 0.78 13.18
C LEU A 35 2.24 -0.64 12.56
N GLU A 36 1.36 -0.86 11.58
CA GLU A 36 1.16 -2.15 10.92
C GLU A 36 2.34 -2.54 10.04
N LEU A 37 2.92 -1.60 9.30
CA LEU A 37 3.93 -1.85 8.27
C LEU A 37 5.24 -1.10 8.51
N GLY A 38 6.35 -1.81 8.25
CA GLY A 38 7.64 -1.22 7.87
C GLY A 38 8.43 -0.47 8.96
N ILE A 39 7.99 -0.47 10.21
CA ILE A 39 8.66 0.29 11.28
C ILE A 39 9.34 -0.67 12.25
N ASP A 40 10.62 -0.41 12.54
CA ASP A 40 11.33 -1.07 13.64
C ASP A 40 11.01 -0.35 14.96
N ILE A 41 9.99 -0.86 15.65
CA ILE A 41 9.53 -0.34 16.95
C ILE A 41 10.17 -1.06 18.16
N GLY A 42 11.15 -1.93 17.90
CA GLY A 42 11.82 -2.69 18.95
C GLY A 42 10.98 -3.86 19.47
N SER A 43 11.26 -4.28 20.70
CA SER A 43 10.60 -5.43 21.33
C SER A 43 9.22 -5.06 21.88
N ILE A 44 8.18 -5.67 21.33
CA ILE A 44 6.81 -5.58 21.83
C ILE A 44 6.43 -6.92 22.45
N ASP A 45 5.95 -6.91 23.68
CA ASP A 45 5.58 -8.13 24.41
C ASP A 45 4.21 -8.66 24.02
N LEU A 46 3.27 -7.74 23.73
CA LEU A 46 1.87 -8.06 23.46
C LEU A 46 1.23 -7.03 22.54
N VAL A 47 0.52 -7.51 21.55
CA VAL A 47 -0.40 -6.70 20.74
C VAL A 47 -1.84 -6.94 21.19
N ILE A 48 -2.56 -5.88 21.50
CA ILE A 48 -4.00 -5.92 21.78
C ILE A 48 -4.71 -5.28 20.59
N GLN A 49 -5.52 -6.06 19.89
CA GLN A 49 -6.34 -5.63 18.78
C GLN A 49 -7.76 -5.39 19.28
N LEU A 50 -8.24 -4.15 19.22
CA LEU A 50 -9.65 -3.82 19.46
C LEU A 50 -10.40 -4.00 18.14
N GLU A 51 -11.53 -4.66 18.18
CA GLU A 51 -12.29 -5.17 17.04
C GLU A 51 -11.52 -6.21 16.20
N SER A 52 -12.25 -6.97 15.40
CA SER A 52 -11.64 -7.93 14.48
C SER A 52 -10.88 -7.19 13.37
N PRO A 53 -9.65 -7.60 13.04
CA PRO A 53 -9.02 -7.13 11.81
C PRO A 53 -9.82 -7.63 10.61
N LYS A 54 -9.84 -6.83 9.54
CA LYS A 54 -10.66 -7.17 8.37
C LYS A 54 -10.08 -8.29 7.50
N THR A 55 -8.80 -8.60 7.69
CA THR A 55 -8.09 -9.63 6.92
C THR A 55 -7.13 -10.40 7.81
N VAL A 56 -6.84 -11.65 7.45
CA VAL A 56 -5.85 -12.49 8.14
C VAL A 56 -4.45 -11.89 8.01
N SER A 57 -4.12 -11.36 6.84
CA SER A 57 -2.82 -10.73 6.60
C SER A 57 -2.60 -9.51 7.51
N ALA A 58 -3.60 -8.64 7.69
CA ALA A 58 -3.53 -7.52 8.62
C ALA A 58 -3.39 -8.00 10.08
N ALA A 59 -4.13 -9.05 10.47
CA ALA A 59 -4.00 -9.66 11.79
C ALA A 59 -2.57 -10.15 12.05
N LEU A 60 -2.00 -10.90 11.10
CA LEU A 60 -0.63 -11.43 11.19
C LEU A 60 0.41 -10.31 11.24
N GLN A 61 0.26 -9.27 10.43
CA GLN A 61 1.17 -8.11 10.41
C GLN A 61 1.16 -7.36 11.75
N ARG A 62 -0.02 -7.17 12.35
CA ARG A 62 -0.16 -6.50 13.66
C ARG A 62 0.36 -7.37 14.79
N VAL A 63 -0.08 -8.62 14.88
CA VAL A 63 0.40 -9.55 15.93
C VAL A 63 1.89 -9.82 15.77
N GLY A 64 2.40 -9.86 14.54
CA GLY A 64 3.82 -10.00 14.23
C GLY A 64 4.70 -8.85 14.72
N ARG A 65 4.13 -7.71 15.17
CA ARG A 65 4.90 -6.67 15.88
C ARG A 65 5.38 -7.13 17.24
N SER A 66 4.70 -8.10 17.86
CA SER A 66 5.23 -8.78 19.05
C SER A 66 6.17 -9.92 18.63
N GLY A 67 7.18 -10.19 19.43
CA GLY A 67 8.06 -11.34 19.20
C GLY A 67 9.22 -11.13 18.20
N HIS A 68 9.72 -9.92 18.04
CA HIS A 68 10.87 -9.59 17.18
C HIS A 68 12.20 -10.30 17.54
N LEU A 69 12.27 -10.98 18.66
CA LEU A 69 13.45 -11.76 19.03
C LEU A 69 13.43 -13.12 18.29
N LEU A 70 14.56 -13.50 17.72
CA LEU A 70 14.76 -14.84 17.15
C LEU A 70 14.29 -15.92 18.15
N LYS A 71 13.29 -16.71 17.75
CA LYS A 71 12.63 -17.76 18.55
C LYS A 71 11.54 -17.28 19.54
N ALA A 72 11.19 -15.99 19.60
CA ALA A 72 10.05 -15.56 20.40
C ALA A 72 8.73 -15.83 19.65
N THR A 73 7.73 -16.30 20.39
CA THR A 73 6.37 -16.48 19.85
C THR A 73 5.63 -15.14 19.93
N SER A 74 5.12 -14.70 18.78
CA SER A 74 4.27 -13.50 18.73
C SER A 74 2.99 -13.71 19.55
N LYS A 75 2.66 -12.70 20.37
CA LYS A 75 1.48 -12.73 21.23
C LYS A 75 0.50 -11.64 20.84
N GLY A 76 -0.72 -12.04 20.50
CA GLY A 76 -1.83 -11.16 20.19
C GLY A 76 -3.06 -11.48 21.00
N ARG A 77 -3.89 -10.48 21.25
CA ARG A 77 -5.23 -10.64 21.80
C ARG A 77 -6.20 -9.81 20.98
N ILE A 78 -7.24 -10.44 20.45
CA ILE A 78 -8.33 -9.76 19.75
C ILE A 78 -9.47 -9.61 20.78
N ILE A 79 -9.96 -8.38 20.92
CA ILE A 79 -11.05 -8.04 21.84
C ILE A 79 -12.22 -7.56 20.96
N PRO A 80 -13.22 -8.42 20.68
CA PRO A 80 -14.41 -8.01 19.97
C PRO A 80 -15.21 -7.01 20.80
N LEU A 81 -15.77 -5.99 20.15
CA LEU A 81 -16.59 -4.98 20.80
C LEU A 81 -18.09 -5.25 20.66
N TYR A 82 -18.49 -5.99 19.62
CA TYR A 82 -19.88 -6.31 19.31
C TYR A 82 -20.02 -7.82 19.05
N GLN A 83 -21.25 -8.32 19.12
CA GLN A 83 -21.51 -9.74 18.90
C GLN A 83 -21.13 -10.20 17.48
N SER A 84 -21.44 -9.39 16.46
CA SER A 84 -21.04 -9.69 15.07
C SER A 84 -19.51 -9.71 14.87
N ASP A 85 -18.80 -8.88 15.62
CA ASP A 85 -17.33 -8.85 15.59
C ASP A 85 -16.69 -10.09 16.22
N LEU A 86 -17.40 -10.78 17.11
CA LEU A 86 -16.92 -12.03 17.71
C LEU A 86 -16.80 -13.14 16.67
N ASP A 87 -17.76 -13.28 15.79
CA ASP A 87 -17.74 -14.29 14.73
C ASP A 87 -16.57 -14.07 13.78
N ASP A 88 -16.35 -12.82 13.38
CA ASP A 88 -15.20 -12.42 12.56
C ASP A 88 -13.88 -12.68 13.28
N ALA A 89 -13.78 -12.32 14.56
CA ALA A 89 -12.57 -12.54 15.36
C ALA A 89 -12.21 -14.03 15.47
N VAL A 90 -13.21 -14.89 15.64
CA VAL A 90 -13.04 -16.35 15.69
C VAL A 90 -12.58 -16.89 14.33
N ALA A 91 -13.24 -16.48 13.25
CA ALA A 91 -12.89 -16.90 11.89
C ALA A 91 -11.45 -16.50 11.53
N ILE A 92 -11.10 -15.24 11.72
CA ILE A 92 -9.76 -14.70 11.47
C ILE A 92 -8.71 -15.45 12.31
N THR A 93 -8.96 -15.65 13.61
CA THR A 93 -8.02 -16.37 14.47
C THR A 93 -7.81 -17.79 14.02
N LYS A 94 -8.86 -18.50 13.59
CA LYS A 94 -8.77 -19.85 13.04
C LYS A 94 -7.91 -19.87 11.78
N CYS A 95 -8.14 -18.96 10.83
CA CYS A 95 -7.35 -18.86 9.61
C CYS A 95 -5.87 -18.50 9.90
N MET A 96 -5.62 -17.57 10.84
CA MET A 96 -4.25 -17.25 11.28
C MET A 96 -3.50 -18.48 11.79
N LEU A 97 -4.14 -19.30 12.64
CA LEU A 97 -3.53 -20.50 13.22
C LEU A 97 -3.33 -21.60 12.17
N ALA A 98 -4.16 -21.65 11.14
CA ALA A 98 -4.04 -22.57 10.02
C ALA A 98 -3.02 -22.10 8.96
N GLY A 99 -2.57 -20.85 9.00
CA GLY A 99 -1.75 -20.25 7.94
C GLY A 99 -2.52 -19.98 6.65
N ASP A 100 -3.85 -19.92 6.74
CA ASP A 100 -4.75 -19.66 5.63
C ASP A 100 -4.90 -18.14 5.44
N ILE A 101 -4.09 -17.59 4.54
CA ILE A 101 -3.99 -16.16 4.25
C ILE A 101 -4.69 -15.88 2.92
N GLU A 102 -5.34 -14.73 2.83
CA GLU A 102 -6.00 -14.28 1.61
C GLU A 102 -5.04 -14.26 0.41
N GLU A 103 -5.54 -14.65 -0.73
CA GLU A 103 -4.81 -14.55 -1.99
C GLU A 103 -4.51 -13.10 -2.35
N THR A 104 -3.27 -12.85 -2.76
CA THR A 104 -2.85 -11.52 -3.18
C THR A 104 -3.33 -11.22 -4.60
N HIS A 105 -4.27 -10.30 -4.74
CA HIS A 105 -4.68 -9.79 -6.04
C HIS A 105 -3.74 -8.66 -6.48
N ILE A 106 -2.94 -8.94 -7.50
CA ILE A 106 -2.06 -7.95 -8.11
C ILE A 106 -2.88 -7.11 -9.09
N PRO A 107 -3.01 -5.79 -8.90
CA PRO A 107 -3.74 -4.94 -9.85
C PRO A 107 -3.09 -4.98 -11.23
N GLU A 108 -3.90 -5.12 -12.27
CA GLU A 108 -3.44 -5.12 -13.66
C GLU A 108 -4.02 -3.93 -14.42
N ASN A 109 -3.25 -3.42 -15.37
CA ASN A 109 -3.64 -2.34 -16.28
C ASN A 109 -4.17 -1.08 -15.58
N CYS A 110 -3.61 -0.71 -14.41
CA CYS A 110 -3.95 0.53 -13.72
C CYS A 110 -3.49 1.73 -14.54
N LEU A 111 -4.44 2.42 -15.22
CA LEU A 111 -4.13 3.47 -16.19
C LEU A 111 -3.63 4.76 -15.57
N ASP A 112 -3.98 5.04 -14.34
CA ASP A 112 -3.46 6.15 -13.52
C ASP A 112 -1.96 5.96 -13.22
N VAL A 113 -1.57 4.77 -12.78
CA VAL A 113 -0.16 4.40 -12.56
C VAL A 113 0.59 4.39 -13.89
N LEU A 114 0.00 3.83 -14.97
CA LEU A 114 0.59 3.85 -16.31
C LEU A 114 0.87 5.28 -16.76
N SER A 115 -0.10 6.18 -16.60
CA SER A 115 0.04 7.59 -16.96
C SER A 115 1.21 8.25 -16.21
N GLN A 116 1.31 8.01 -14.91
CA GLN A 116 2.39 8.52 -14.07
C GLN A 116 3.76 8.00 -14.54
N GLN A 117 3.85 6.70 -14.82
CA GLN A 117 5.10 6.08 -15.26
C GLN A 117 5.51 6.52 -16.67
N ILE A 118 4.55 6.70 -17.61
CA ILE A 118 4.86 7.28 -18.94
C ILE A 118 5.49 8.66 -18.78
N VAL A 119 4.89 9.55 -17.98
CA VAL A 119 5.43 10.89 -17.75
C VAL A 119 6.83 10.82 -17.10
N ALA A 120 7.06 9.91 -16.17
CA ALA A 120 8.35 9.74 -15.51
C ALA A 120 9.44 9.29 -16.50
N GLU A 121 9.13 8.32 -17.39
CA GLU A 121 10.09 7.81 -18.36
C GLU A 121 10.44 8.84 -19.46
N VAL A 122 9.43 9.52 -20.01
CA VAL A 122 9.69 10.52 -21.05
C VAL A 122 10.30 11.82 -20.53
N ALA A 123 10.24 12.06 -19.20
CA ALA A 123 10.96 13.17 -18.58
C ALA A 123 12.47 12.92 -18.49
N LEU A 124 12.91 11.68 -18.59
CA LEU A 124 14.33 11.29 -18.54
C LEU A 124 14.98 11.26 -19.93
N GLN A 125 14.23 10.81 -20.93
CA GLN A 125 14.70 10.67 -22.31
C GLN A 125 13.53 10.58 -23.29
N GLU A 126 13.81 10.82 -24.58
CA GLU A 126 12.85 10.58 -25.65
C GLU A 126 12.68 9.08 -25.90
N TRP A 127 11.44 8.66 -26.16
CA TRP A 127 11.08 7.28 -26.41
C TRP A 127 10.27 7.15 -27.69
N PRO A 128 10.65 6.24 -28.63
CA PRO A 128 9.71 5.79 -29.64
C PRO A 128 8.51 5.12 -28.96
N ARG A 129 7.30 5.47 -29.38
CA ARG A 129 6.04 5.01 -28.75
C ARG A 129 5.97 3.49 -28.58
N LEU A 130 6.30 2.75 -29.65
CA LEU A 130 6.26 1.29 -29.61
C LEU A 130 7.31 0.69 -28.66
N ALA A 131 8.48 1.31 -28.56
CA ALA A 131 9.52 0.87 -27.62
C ALA A 131 9.06 1.08 -26.18
N LEU A 132 8.46 2.23 -25.88
CA LEU A 132 7.89 2.54 -24.57
C LEU A 132 6.75 1.56 -24.21
N TYR A 133 5.83 1.28 -25.13
CA TYR A 133 4.80 0.27 -24.94
C TYR A 133 5.39 -1.11 -24.58
N ASN A 134 6.40 -1.56 -25.34
CA ASN A 134 7.05 -2.84 -25.09
C ASN A 134 7.81 -2.87 -23.74
N LEU A 135 8.36 -1.74 -23.31
CA LEU A 135 8.96 -1.60 -21.98
C LEU A 135 7.93 -1.90 -20.88
N PHE A 136 6.77 -1.25 -20.94
CA PHE A 136 5.73 -1.46 -19.93
C PHE A 136 5.18 -2.89 -19.94
N LYS A 137 5.07 -3.52 -21.10
CA LYS A 137 4.62 -4.93 -21.19
C LYS A 137 5.55 -5.94 -20.52
N GLN A 138 6.78 -5.59 -20.23
CA GLN A 138 7.68 -6.45 -19.46
C GLN A 138 7.29 -6.54 -17.98
N SER A 139 6.54 -5.56 -17.47
CA SER A 139 6.00 -5.61 -16.13
C SER A 139 4.81 -6.58 -16.03
N TYR A 140 4.77 -7.37 -14.97
CA TYR A 140 3.65 -8.27 -14.70
C TYR A 140 2.30 -7.55 -14.72
N CYS A 141 2.21 -6.35 -14.14
CA CYS A 141 0.99 -5.56 -14.08
C CYS A 141 0.45 -5.13 -15.44
N TYR A 142 1.32 -5.05 -16.46
CA TYR A 142 0.96 -4.60 -17.81
C TYR A 142 1.16 -5.65 -18.90
N ARG A 143 1.44 -6.92 -18.54
CA ARG A 143 1.64 -8.00 -19.51
C ARG A 143 0.47 -8.20 -20.49
N HIS A 144 -0.74 -7.86 -20.04
CA HIS A 144 -1.98 -7.93 -20.84
C HIS A 144 -2.45 -6.55 -21.33
N LEU A 145 -1.62 -5.52 -21.20
CA LEU A 145 -1.95 -4.17 -21.70
C LEU A 145 -2.17 -4.21 -23.23
N ASN A 146 -3.31 -3.70 -23.65
CA ASN A 146 -3.62 -3.56 -25.08
C ASN A 146 -2.96 -2.30 -25.65
N GLU A 147 -2.37 -2.39 -26.84
CA GLU A 147 -1.70 -1.26 -27.50
C GLU A 147 -2.65 -0.09 -27.74
N ASN A 148 -3.90 -0.36 -28.11
CA ASN A 148 -4.89 0.71 -28.29
C ASN A 148 -5.17 1.46 -26.99
N THR A 149 -5.24 0.75 -25.86
CA THR A 149 -5.40 1.37 -24.53
C THR A 149 -4.19 2.21 -24.17
N PHE A 150 -2.98 1.71 -24.43
CA PHE A 150 -1.75 2.48 -24.23
C PHE A 150 -1.75 3.77 -25.06
N ASN A 151 -2.09 3.67 -26.36
CA ASN A 151 -2.16 4.83 -27.26
C ASN A 151 -3.14 5.89 -26.76
N ARG A 152 -4.31 5.49 -26.28
CA ARG A 152 -5.28 6.43 -25.69
C ARG A 152 -4.73 7.14 -24.46
N VAL A 153 -3.94 6.46 -23.63
CA VAL A 153 -3.28 7.09 -22.49
C VAL A 153 -2.24 8.10 -22.96
N VAL A 154 -1.44 7.77 -23.97
CA VAL A 154 -0.45 8.69 -24.56
C VAL A 154 -1.15 9.91 -25.19
N GLU A 155 -2.23 9.71 -25.95
CA GLU A 155 -3.06 10.80 -26.51
C GLU A 155 -3.61 11.70 -25.40
N MET A 156 -4.09 11.08 -24.33
CA MET A 156 -4.54 11.79 -23.15
C MET A 156 -3.43 12.68 -22.57
N LEU A 157 -2.28 12.15 -22.33
CA LEU A 157 -1.17 12.89 -21.74
C LEU A 157 -0.64 13.98 -22.67
N ALA A 158 -0.74 13.78 -23.99
CA ALA A 158 -0.38 14.77 -25.02
C ALA A 158 -1.45 15.86 -25.24
N GLY A 159 -2.58 15.80 -24.52
CA GLY A 159 -3.68 16.76 -24.68
C GLY A 159 -4.46 16.62 -25.98
N GLN A 160 -4.37 15.47 -26.64
CA GLN A 160 -5.01 15.19 -27.92
C GLN A 160 -6.37 14.50 -27.73
N TYR A 161 -7.33 15.23 -27.16
CA TYR A 161 -8.71 14.74 -27.03
C TYR A 161 -9.60 15.31 -28.11
N ALA A 162 -10.32 14.43 -28.78
CA ALA A 162 -11.28 14.83 -29.81
C ALA A 162 -12.63 15.33 -29.20
N ASP A 163 -13.07 14.81 -28.04
CA ASP A 163 -14.49 14.84 -27.69
C ASP A 163 -14.88 15.31 -26.27
N LEU A 164 -14.00 15.82 -25.46
CA LEU A 164 -14.38 16.18 -24.09
C LEU A 164 -13.86 17.57 -23.69
N ASP A 165 -14.64 18.30 -22.91
CA ASP A 165 -14.30 19.53 -22.18
C ASP A 165 -13.08 19.37 -21.21
N LEU A 166 -12.19 18.43 -21.51
CA LEU A 166 -10.92 18.19 -20.81
C LEU A 166 -9.82 19.17 -21.23
N ARG A 167 -10.17 20.25 -21.94
CA ARG A 167 -9.28 21.38 -22.25
C ARG A 167 -8.65 22.02 -20.99
N ALA A 168 -9.18 21.70 -19.80
CA ALA A 168 -8.60 22.11 -18.52
C ALA A 168 -7.37 21.27 -18.13
N LEU A 169 -7.12 20.12 -18.72
CA LEU A 169 -5.95 19.31 -18.46
C LEU A 169 -4.81 19.75 -19.39
N LEU A 170 -3.83 20.43 -18.84
CA LEU A 170 -2.62 20.79 -19.55
C LEU A 170 -1.89 19.53 -20.00
N PRO A 171 -1.38 19.49 -21.26
CA PRO A 171 -0.52 18.41 -21.74
C PRO A 171 0.65 18.16 -20.78
N ARG A 172 0.95 16.90 -20.55
CA ARG A 172 2.06 16.49 -19.66
C ARG A 172 3.27 16.02 -20.44
N ILE A 173 3.05 15.64 -21.72
CA ILE A 173 4.07 15.18 -22.65
C ILE A 173 3.84 15.82 -24.02
N THR A 174 4.86 15.77 -24.88
CA THR A 174 4.75 16.10 -26.29
C THR A 174 4.87 14.81 -27.09
N TRP A 175 3.99 14.60 -28.05
CA TRP A 175 4.07 13.46 -28.97
C TRP A 175 4.28 13.93 -30.40
N ASP A 176 5.47 13.62 -30.97
CA ASP A 176 5.80 13.86 -32.37
C ASP A 176 5.36 12.64 -33.19
N LYS A 177 4.19 12.70 -33.79
CA LYS A 177 3.62 11.62 -34.65
C LYS A 177 4.34 11.44 -36.00
N VAL A 178 5.23 12.35 -36.35
CA VAL A 178 5.95 12.31 -37.64
C VAL A 178 7.19 11.43 -37.56
N ASN A 179 7.85 11.46 -36.41
CA ASN A 179 9.12 10.75 -36.18
C ASN A 179 8.96 9.53 -35.24
N ASP A 180 7.72 9.15 -34.90
CA ASP A 180 7.40 8.02 -34.00
C ASP A 180 7.65 6.65 -34.64
#